data_488be5cdcb9434640800503d98acf87c
#
_entry.id   488be5cdcb9434640800503d98acf87c
#
_cell.length_a   1.000
_cell.length_b   1.000
_cell.length_c   1.000
_cell.angle_alpha   90.00
_cell.angle_beta   90.00
_cell.angle_gamma   90.00
#
_symmetry.space_group_name_H-M   'P 1'
#
loop_
_entity.id
_entity.type
_entity.pdbx_description
1 polymer ?
#
loop_
_entity_poly.entity_id
_entity_poly.type
_entity_poly.pdbx_seq_one_letter_code
_entity_poly.pdbx_strand_id
1 'polypeptide(L)' 'MKGWYETMLWVISVIDSCTHPVQDIACRKLVRNYLSMYEKQLGGYNGDLYRATENRFRIAIDENRYQRISKLTKKD' A
#
# COMPACT_ATOMS: atom_id res chain seq x y z
N MET A 1 -8.66 -19.26 -4.94
CA MET A 1 -7.51 -18.85 -4.10
C MET A 1 -6.89 -17.60 -4.67
N LYS A 2 -6.76 -16.57 -3.89
CA LYS A 2 -6.21 -15.31 -4.37
C LYS A 2 -4.69 -15.36 -4.45
N GLY A 3 -4.14 -15.01 -5.59
CA GLY A 3 -2.71 -14.93 -5.76
C GLY A 3 -2.15 -13.63 -5.21
N TRP A 4 -0.82 -13.51 -5.27
CA TRP A 4 -0.14 -12.32 -4.75
C TRP A 4 -0.62 -11.03 -5.45
N TYR A 5 -0.90 -11.11 -6.73
CA TYR A 5 -1.31 -9.94 -7.50
C TYR A 5 -2.69 -9.43 -7.08
N GLU A 6 -3.65 -10.35 -6.96
CA GLU A 6 -5.00 -9.97 -6.53
C GLU A 6 -5.00 -9.42 -5.12
N THR A 7 -4.22 -10.05 -4.23
CA THR A 7 -4.12 -9.57 -2.85
C THR A 7 -3.44 -8.21 -2.82
N MET A 8 -2.44 -7.97 -3.68
CA MET A 8 -1.81 -6.67 -3.79
C MET A 8 -2.83 -5.59 -4.17
N LEU A 9 -3.68 -5.88 -5.16
CA LEU A 9 -4.70 -4.94 -5.57
C LEU A 9 -5.70 -4.66 -4.45
N TRP A 10 -6.02 -5.69 -3.68
CA TRP A 10 -6.90 -5.52 -2.53
C TRP A 10 -6.26 -4.60 -1.48
N VAL A 11 -4.98 -4.80 -1.18
CA VAL A 11 -4.27 -3.96 -0.22
C VAL A 11 -4.25 -2.51 -0.70
N ILE A 12 -3.99 -2.28 -1.99
CA ILE A 12 -4.01 -0.93 -2.55
C ILE A 12 -5.40 -0.31 -2.41
N SER A 13 -6.45 -1.10 -2.63
CA SER A 13 -7.82 -0.63 -2.46
C SER A 13 -8.08 -0.19 -1.02
N VAL A 14 -7.57 -0.94 -0.05
CA VAL A 14 -7.70 -0.57 1.36
C VAL A 14 -6.96 0.73 1.64
N ILE A 15 -5.76 0.88 1.09
CA ILE A 15 -4.98 2.10 1.24
C ILE A 15 -5.76 3.30 0.69
N ASP A 16 -6.35 3.13 -0.50
CA ASP A 16 -7.10 4.21 -1.15
C ASP A 16 -8.34 4.61 -0.37
N SER A 17 -8.88 3.71 0.45
CA SER A 17 -10.06 3.99 1.25
C SER A 17 -9.75 4.70 2.56
N CYS A 18 -8.48 4.88 2.90
CA CYS A 18 -8.09 5.53 4.15
C CYS A 18 -8.42 7.02 4.10
N THR A 19 -9.07 7.52 5.15
CA THR A 19 -9.46 8.92 5.25
C THR A 19 -8.90 9.62 6.49
N HIS A 20 -8.28 8.85 7.38
CA HIS A 20 -7.80 9.37 8.66
C HIS A 20 -6.33 9.02 8.88
N PRO A 21 -5.55 9.91 9.51
CA PRO A 21 -4.14 9.61 9.79
C PRO A 21 -3.94 8.35 10.63
N VAL A 22 -4.88 8.05 11.52
CA VAL A 22 -4.79 6.85 12.36
C VAL A 22 -4.80 5.58 11.50
N GLN A 23 -5.51 5.62 10.37
CA GLN A 23 -5.59 4.48 9.47
C GLN A 23 -4.26 4.24 8.73
N ASP A 24 -3.39 5.23 8.65
CA ASP A 24 -2.08 5.08 8.00
C ASP A 24 -1.24 4.02 8.72
N ILE A 25 -1.33 3.95 10.03
CA ILE A 25 -0.60 2.95 10.81
C ILE A 25 -1.10 1.55 10.45
N ALA A 26 -2.42 1.38 10.38
CA ALA A 26 -3.02 0.11 10.02
C ALA A 26 -2.64 -0.29 8.58
N CYS A 27 -2.64 0.67 7.67
CA CYS A 27 -2.26 0.42 6.28
C CYS A 27 -0.81 -0.03 6.17
N ARG A 28 0.10 0.59 6.92
CA ARG A 28 1.50 0.20 6.92
C ARG A 28 1.70 -1.21 7.48
N LYS A 29 0.96 -1.54 8.52
CA LYS A 29 1.01 -2.91 9.06
C LYS A 29 0.50 -3.92 8.05
N LEU A 30 -0.57 -3.58 7.34
CA LEU A 30 -1.12 -4.45 6.32
C LEU A 30 -0.12 -4.69 5.19
N VAL A 31 0.56 -3.63 4.75
CA VAL A 31 1.60 -3.74 3.72
C VAL A 31 2.74 -4.64 4.20
N ARG A 32 3.20 -4.43 5.43
CA ARG A 32 4.27 -5.24 6.00
C ARG A 32 3.86 -6.70 6.08
N ASN A 33 2.65 -6.97 6.53
CA ASN A 33 2.15 -8.34 6.62
C ASN A 33 2.06 -8.98 5.24
N TYR A 34 1.60 -8.23 4.25
CA TYR A 34 1.52 -8.72 2.88
C TYR A 34 2.90 -9.10 2.37
N LEU A 35 3.86 -8.20 2.51
CA LEU A 35 5.21 -8.43 1.99
C LEU A 35 5.87 -9.64 2.68
N SER A 36 5.63 -9.79 3.98
CA SER A 36 6.14 -10.94 4.71
C SER A 36 5.51 -12.25 4.22
N MET A 37 4.21 -12.22 4.00
CA MET A 37 3.47 -13.41 3.58
C MET A 37 3.86 -13.87 2.18
N TYR A 38 4.08 -12.93 1.27
CA TYR A 38 4.34 -13.23 -0.13
C TYR A 38 5.81 -13.08 -0.54
N GLU A 39 6.70 -12.92 0.44
CA GLU A 39 8.11 -12.68 0.16
C GLU A 39 8.69 -13.71 -0.82
N LYS A 40 8.44 -14.99 -0.58
CA LYS A 40 9.00 -16.05 -1.43
C LYS A 40 8.43 -15.98 -2.84
N GLN A 41 7.16 -15.72 -2.96
CA GLN A 41 6.52 -15.63 -4.28
C GLN A 41 7.01 -14.41 -5.06
N LEU A 42 7.43 -13.37 -4.35
CA LEU A 42 7.93 -12.15 -4.97
C LEU A 42 9.43 -12.16 -5.20
N GLY A 43 10.08 -13.30 -4.94
CA GLY A 43 11.51 -13.46 -5.23
C GLY A 43 12.44 -13.04 -4.11
N GLY A 44 11.92 -12.84 -2.89
CA GLY A 44 12.72 -12.45 -1.75
C GLY A 44 12.94 -10.93 -1.67
N TYR A 45 13.58 -10.48 -0.60
CA TYR A 45 13.77 -9.05 -0.34
C TYR A 45 14.53 -8.33 -1.44
N ASN A 46 15.42 -9.01 -2.14
CA ASN A 46 16.22 -8.39 -3.19
C ASN A 46 15.65 -8.62 -4.58
N GLY A 47 14.49 -9.28 -4.67
CA GLY A 47 13.86 -9.54 -5.95
C GLY A 47 13.27 -8.29 -6.58
N ASP A 48 13.33 -8.21 -7.89
CA ASP A 48 12.77 -7.07 -8.61
C ASP A 48 11.26 -6.96 -8.40
N LEU A 49 10.58 -8.10 -8.38
CA LEU A 49 9.14 -8.12 -8.18
C LEU A 49 8.77 -7.66 -6.78
N TYR A 50 9.55 -8.07 -5.78
CA TYR A 50 9.34 -7.62 -4.40
C TYR A 50 9.46 -6.10 -4.31
N ARG A 51 10.52 -5.56 -4.88
CA ARG A 51 10.77 -4.11 -4.86
C ARG A 51 9.70 -3.35 -5.62
N ALA A 52 9.28 -3.86 -6.77
CA ALA A 52 8.23 -3.22 -7.56
C ALA A 52 6.91 -3.19 -6.79
N THR A 53 6.58 -4.28 -6.12
CA THR A 53 5.35 -4.37 -5.32
C THR A 53 5.41 -3.42 -4.13
N GLU A 54 6.52 -3.42 -3.42
CA GLU A 54 6.72 -2.50 -2.29
C GLU A 54 6.59 -1.05 -2.74
N ASN A 55 7.17 -0.73 -3.89
CA ASN A 55 7.11 0.62 -4.43
C ASN A 55 5.68 1.03 -4.78
N ARG A 56 4.88 0.10 -5.29
CA ARG A 56 3.48 0.39 -5.59
C ARG A 56 2.70 0.73 -4.34
N PHE A 57 2.96 0.02 -3.24
CA PHE A 57 2.31 0.33 -1.96
C PHE A 57 2.74 1.70 -1.45
N ARG A 58 4.03 2.01 -1.57
CA ARG A 58 4.55 3.31 -1.14
C ARG A 58 3.91 4.45 -1.93
N ILE A 59 3.79 4.29 -3.23
CA ILE A 59 3.15 5.29 -4.07
C ILE A 59 1.68 5.45 -3.69
N ALA A 60 0.98 4.34 -3.46
CA ALA A 60 -0.43 4.41 -3.07
C ALA A 60 -0.62 5.16 -1.75
N ILE A 61 0.24 4.88 -0.78
CA ILE A 61 0.17 5.56 0.52
C ILE A 61 0.45 7.05 0.35
N ASP A 62 1.50 7.39 -0.40
CA ASP A 62 1.87 8.78 -0.60
C ASP A 62 0.79 9.56 -1.35
N GLU A 63 0.23 8.97 -2.39
CA GLU A 63 -0.84 9.62 -3.14
C GLU A 63 -2.09 9.82 -2.29
N ASN A 64 -2.44 8.83 -1.48
CA ASN A 64 -3.60 8.95 -0.60
C ASN A 64 -3.39 10.09 0.40
N ARG A 65 -2.20 10.17 0.99
CA ARG A 65 -1.89 11.24 1.93
C ARG A 65 -1.88 12.60 1.24
N TYR A 66 -1.31 12.66 0.06
CA TYR A 66 -1.26 13.91 -0.70
C TYR A 66 -2.67 14.41 -1.02
N GLN A 67 -3.55 13.53 -1.46
CA GLN A 67 -4.92 13.91 -1.77
C GLN A 67 -5.68 14.39 -0.55
N ARG A 68 -5.45 13.76 0.61
CA ARG A 68 -6.09 14.19 1.85
C ARG A 68 -5.62 15.58 2.26
N ILE A 69 -4.33 15.83 2.17
CA ILE A 69 -3.76 17.14 2.48
C ILE A 69 -4.27 18.19 1.50
N SER A 70 -4.31 17.85 0.22
CA SER A 70 -4.79 18.75 -0.81
C SER A 70 -6.24 19.16 -0.56
N LYS A 71 -7.08 18.22 -0.15
CA LYS A 71 -8.48 18.53 0.16
C LYS A 71 -8.61 19.44 1.36
N LEU A 72 -7.74 19.26 2.36
CA LEU A 72 -7.78 20.09 3.57
C LEU A 72 -7.31 21.50 3.31
N THR A 73 -6.34 21.68 2.41
CA THR A 73 -5.77 22.98 2.13
C THR A 73 -6.49 23.73 1.02
N LYS A 74 -7.30 23.02 0.27
CA LYS A 74 -8.02 23.62 -0.85
C LYS A 74 -9.26 24.33 -0.34
N LYS A 75 -9.12 25.60 -0.15
CA LYS A 75 -10.25 26.44 0.23
C LYS A 75 -10.73 27.23 -0.95
N ASP A 76 -11.99 27.21 -1.12
CA ASP A 76 -12.65 28.04 -2.14
C ASP A 76 -13.24 29.29 -1.51
#